data_ccfdf3700d683ed18eae75a11e8b03ae
#
_entry.id   ccfdf3700d683ed18eae75a11e8b03ae
#
_cell.length_a   1.000
_cell.length_b   1.000
_cell.length_c   1.000
_cell.angle_alpha   90.00
_cell.angle_beta   90.00
_cell.angle_gamma   90.00
#
_symmetry.space_group_name_H-M   'P 1'
#
loop_
_entity.id
_entity.type
_entity.pdbx_description
1 polymer ?
#
loop_
_entity_poly.entity_id
_entity_poly.type
_entity_poly.pdbx_seq_one_letter_code
_entity_poly.pdbx_strand_id
1 'polypeptide(L)'
;MNNNLSAKEKAYVGLVKLLPCSVCDQEGPSDAHHVKQHRQYTVIALCKSCHQGSKMGWHGEKRAWAIAKMDEIDALNITVKRVVELIHNS
;
A
#
# COMPACT_ATOMS: atom_id res chain seq x y z
N MET A 1 12.94 -9.27 -19.01
CA MET A 1 12.72 -9.37 -17.56
C MET A 1 11.40 -10.05 -17.26
N ASN A 2 11.43 -11.01 -16.40
CA ASN A 2 10.23 -11.75 -16.04
C ASN A 2 9.51 -11.06 -14.89
N ASN A 3 8.31 -10.56 -15.14
CA ASN A 3 7.49 -9.89 -14.14
C ASN A 3 6.34 -10.78 -13.67
N ASN A 4 6.43 -12.09 -13.93
CA ASN A 4 5.37 -12.99 -13.52
C ASN A 4 5.37 -13.17 -12.01
N LEU A 5 4.22 -12.92 -11.42
CA LEU A 5 4.01 -13.17 -10.00
C LEU A 5 3.57 -14.61 -9.79
N SER A 6 3.99 -15.24 -8.71
CA SER A 6 3.44 -16.52 -8.30
C SER A 6 1.96 -16.34 -7.95
N ALA A 7 1.23 -17.45 -7.87
CA ALA A 7 -0.18 -17.40 -7.46
C ALA A 7 -0.34 -16.79 -6.07
N LYS A 8 0.57 -17.12 -5.15
CA LYS A 8 0.53 -16.58 -3.79
C LYS A 8 0.81 -15.07 -3.77
N GLU A 9 1.77 -14.63 -4.59
CA GLU A 9 2.08 -13.21 -4.69
C GLU A 9 0.91 -12.42 -5.26
N LYS A 10 0.28 -12.94 -6.32
CA LYS A 10 -0.91 -12.30 -6.89
C LYS A 10 -2.03 -12.20 -5.86
N ALA A 11 -2.24 -13.26 -5.09
CA ALA A 11 -3.27 -13.27 -4.06
C ALA A 11 -2.99 -12.22 -2.99
N TYR A 12 -1.74 -12.13 -2.54
CA TYR A 12 -1.36 -11.16 -1.52
C TYR A 12 -1.54 -9.71 -2.02
N VAL A 13 -1.01 -9.41 -3.19
CA VAL A 13 -1.14 -8.07 -3.78
C VAL A 13 -2.61 -7.72 -3.99
N GLY A 14 -3.43 -8.70 -4.40
CA GLY A 14 -4.87 -8.53 -4.56
C GLY A 14 -5.55 -8.14 -3.24
N LEU A 15 -5.15 -8.77 -2.14
CA LEU A 15 -5.69 -8.42 -0.82
C LEU A 15 -5.32 -6.98 -0.44
N VAL A 16 -4.07 -6.58 -0.68
CA VAL A 16 -3.61 -5.23 -0.38
C VAL A 16 -4.45 -4.21 -1.14
N LYS A 17 -4.76 -4.48 -2.41
CA LYS A 17 -5.56 -3.56 -3.23
C LYS A 17 -7.00 -3.39 -2.73
N LEU A 18 -7.51 -4.32 -1.95
CA LEU A 18 -8.84 -4.19 -1.37
C LEU A 18 -8.88 -3.30 -0.13
N LEU A 19 -7.73 -3.00 0.45
CA LEU A 19 -7.66 -2.24 1.69
C LEU A 19 -7.84 -0.74 1.46
N PRO A 20 -8.28 -0.01 2.50
CA PRO A 20 -8.24 1.45 2.43
C PRO A 20 -6.81 1.95 2.44
N CYS A 21 -6.64 3.21 2.03
CA CYS A 21 -5.32 3.85 2.04
C CYS A 21 -4.72 3.83 3.44
N SER A 22 -3.49 3.37 3.56
CA SER A 22 -2.82 3.26 4.86
C SER A 22 -2.42 4.62 5.45
N VAL A 23 -2.44 5.69 4.66
CA VAL A 23 -2.06 7.03 5.13
C VAL A 23 -3.28 7.87 5.49
N CYS A 24 -4.31 7.90 4.64
CA CYS A 24 -5.47 8.78 4.84
C CYS A 24 -6.79 8.05 5.06
N ASP A 25 -6.80 6.74 5.02
CA ASP A 25 -7.97 5.88 5.23
C ASP A 25 -9.06 6.00 4.16
N GLN A 26 -8.76 6.62 3.02
CA GLN A 26 -9.72 6.63 1.93
C GLN A 26 -10.04 5.19 1.51
N GLU A 27 -11.32 4.90 1.30
CA GLU A 27 -11.75 3.56 0.90
C GLU A 27 -11.09 3.13 -0.40
N GLY A 28 -10.84 1.83 -0.51
CA GLY A 28 -10.27 1.24 -1.70
C GLY A 28 -11.24 1.21 -2.88
N PRO A 29 -10.84 0.65 -4.00
CA PRO A 29 -9.56 -0.06 -4.15
C PRO A 29 -8.36 0.88 -4.09
N SER A 30 -7.27 0.36 -3.57
CA SER A 30 -6.02 1.09 -3.43
C SER A 30 -5.02 0.63 -4.48
N ASP A 31 -4.01 1.48 -4.73
CA ASP A 31 -2.82 1.06 -5.47
C ASP A 31 -1.93 0.25 -4.53
N ALA A 32 -1.22 -0.72 -5.06
CA ALA A 32 -0.20 -1.45 -4.31
C ALA A 32 1.16 -0.81 -4.59
N HIS A 33 1.63 0.00 -3.65
CA HIS A 33 2.92 0.67 -3.79
C HIS A 33 4.03 -0.22 -3.27
N HIS A 34 4.97 -0.57 -4.13
CA HIS A 34 6.12 -1.39 -3.74
C HIS A 34 7.16 -0.52 -3.05
N VAL A 35 7.52 -0.89 -1.81
CA VAL A 35 8.62 -0.22 -1.10
C VAL A 35 9.93 -0.52 -1.83
N LYS A 36 10.08 -1.77 -2.27
CA LYS A 36 11.23 -2.18 -3.07
C LYS A 36 10.72 -2.96 -4.27
N GLN A 37 11.20 -2.61 -5.44
CA GLN A 37 10.76 -3.22 -6.68
C GLN A 37 10.91 -4.75 -6.63
N HIS A 38 9.93 -5.46 -7.14
CA HIS A 38 9.85 -6.92 -7.19
C HIS A 38 9.68 -7.63 -5.83
N ARG A 39 9.54 -6.89 -4.74
CA ARG A 39 9.26 -7.46 -3.41
C ARG A 39 7.77 -7.41 -3.16
N GLN A 40 7.05 -8.48 -3.53
CA GLN A 40 5.58 -8.47 -3.55
C GLN A 40 4.94 -8.48 -2.16
N TYR A 41 5.69 -8.81 -1.13
CA TYR A 41 5.16 -8.82 0.24
C TYR A 41 5.47 -7.54 1.01
N THR A 42 6.19 -6.59 0.40
CA THR A 42 6.45 -5.28 0.99
C THR A 42 5.75 -4.19 0.18
N VAL A 43 4.44 -4.37 0.02
CA VAL A 43 3.60 -3.41 -0.72
C VAL A 43 2.66 -2.70 0.24
N ILE A 44 2.38 -1.44 -0.05
CA ILE A 44 1.55 -0.57 0.78
C ILE A 44 0.29 -0.22 0.02
N ALA A 45 -0.87 -0.30 0.69
CA ALA A 45 -2.14 0.13 0.11
C ALA A 45 -2.20 1.65 0.16
N LEU A 46 -2.25 2.31 -0.99
CA LEU A 46 -2.30 3.76 -1.08
C LEU A 46 -3.37 4.20 -2.07
N CYS A 47 -4.14 5.22 -1.73
CA CYS A 47 -5.01 5.87 -2.71
C CYS A 47 -4.12 6.62 -3.72
N LYS A 48 -4.69 6.99 -4.86
CA LYS A 48 -3.91 7.64 -5.91
C LYS A 48 -3.28 8.95 -5.44
N SER A 49 -3.99 9.71 -4.63
CA SER A 49 -3.47 10.96 -4.10
C SER A 49 -2.24 10.75 -3.22
N CYS A 50 -2.31 9.82 -2.27
CA CYS A 50 -1.19 9.54 -1.37
C CYS A 50 -0.05 8.79 -2.06
N HIS A 51 -0.31 8.18 -3.21
CA HIS A 51 0.70 7.46 -3.97
C HIS A 51 1.38 8.36 -5.01
N GLN A 52 0.63 8.87 -5.96
CA GLN A 52 1.15 9.58 -7.13
C GLN A 52 0.73 11.05 -7.22
N GLY A 53 -0.04 11.55 -6.25
CA GLY A 53 -0.42 12.94 -6.25
C GLY A 53 0.79 13.87 -6.19
N SER A 54 0.78 14.94 -7.00
CA SER A 54 1.94 15.82 -7.10
C SER A 54 2.31 16.48 -5.78
N LYS A 55 1.33 16.75 -4.93
CA LYS A 55 1.56 17.40 -3.64
C LYS A 55 1.48 16.40 -2.48
N MET A 56 0.47 15.55 -2.47
CA MET A 56 0.19 14.65 -1.35
C MET A 56 0.98 13.34 -1.42
N GLY A 57 1.35 12.88 -2.62
CA GLY A 57 1.82 11.54 -2.85
C GLY A 57 3.27 11.29 -2.46
N TRP A 58 3.57 10.02 -2.21
CA TRP A 58 4.94 9.58 -1.93
C TRP A 58 5.89 9.93 -3.08
N HIS A 59 5.40 9.84 -4.32
CA HIS A 59 6.18 10.19 -5.50
C HIS A 59 6.14 11.68 -5.83
N GLY A 60 5.47 12.50 -5.01
CA GLY A 60 5.42 13.96 -5.15
C GLY A 60 6.03 14.64 -3.94
N GLU A 61 5.34 15.65 -3.42
CA GLU A 61 5.83 16.44 -2.29
C GLU A 61 5.59 15.77 -0.93
N LYS A 62 4.91 14.65 -0.90
CA LYS A 62 4.69 13.83 0.31
C LYS A 62 3.94 14.56 1.43
N ARG A 63 3.09 15.53 1.08
CA ARG A 63 2.39 16.33 2.10
C ARG A 63 1.45 15.50 2.98
N ALA A 64 0.73 14.52 2.38
CA ALA A 64 -0.16 13.67 3.17
C ALA A 64 0.64 12.85 4.18
N TRP A 65 1.82 12.39 3.76
CA TRP A 65 2.72 11.61 4.62
C TRP A 65 3.26 12.45 5.77
N ALA A 66 3.61 13.70 5.49
CA ALA A 66 4.08 14.63 6.53
C ALA A 66 2.98 14.94 7.55
N ILE A 67 1.76 15.17 7.06
CA ILE A 67 0.61 15.43 7.93
C ILE A 67 0.34 14.22 8.83
N ALA A 68 0.38 13.02 8.25
CA ALA A 68 0.16 11.78 9.01
C ALA A 68 1.37 11.40 9.87
N LYS A 69 2.52 12.04 9.67
CA LYS A 69 3.77 11.74 10.36
C LYS A 69 4.20 10.28 10.13
N MET A 70 4.11 9.85 8.87
CA MET A 70 4.42 8.48 8.47
C MET A 70 5.53 8.44 7.43
N ASP A 71 6.35 7.39 7.50
CA ASP A 71 7.22 6.99 6.39
C ASP A 71 6.70 5.68 5.79
N GLU A 72 7.43 5.13 4.81
CA GLU A 72 7.00 3.89 4.16
C GLU A 72 6.89 2.71 5.14
N ILE A 73 7.78 2.65 6.11
CA ILE A 73 7.75 1.55 7.08
C ILE A 73 6.50 1.65 7.97
N ASP A 74 6.13 2.86 8.39
CA ASP A 74 4.91 3.05 9.17
C ASP A 74 3.68 2.61 8.39
N ALA A 75 3.58 3.03 7.13
CA ALA A 75 2.45 2.68 6.28
C ALA A 75 2.44 1.18 5.95
N LEU A 76 3.61 0.57 5.76
CA LEU A 76 3.72 -0.86 5.55
C LEU A 76 3.21 -1.63 6.78
N ASN A 77 3.58 -1.18 7.96
CA ASN A 77 3.10 -1.79 9.20
C ASN A 77 1.57 -1.79 9.27
N ILE A 78 0.95 -0.66 8.91
CA ILE A 78 -0.50 -0.54 8.89
C ILE A 78 -1.10 -1.48 7.84
N THR A 79 -0.52 -1.53 6.65
CA THR A 79 -0.99 -2.40 5.57
C THR A 79 -0.95 -3.87 5.99
N VAL A 80 0.19 -4.32 6.51
CA VAL A 80 0.34 -5.73 6.92
C VAL A 80 -0.64 -6.07 8.03
N LYS A 81 -0.78 -5.19 9.02
CA LYS A 81 -1.74 -5.40 10.10
C LYS A 81 -3.15 -5.58 9.54
N ARG A 82 -3.55 -4.74 8.60
CA ARG A 82 -4.90 -4.81 7.99
C ARG A 82 -5.07 -6.08 7.16
N VAL A 83 -4.03 -6.54 6.45
CA VAL A 83 -4.09 -7.81 5.73
C VAL A 83 -4.32 -8.96 6.71
N VAL A 84 -3.57 -8.98 7.81
CA VAL A 84 -3.72 -10.03 8.83
C VAL A 84 -5.13 -10.02 9.40
N GLU A 85 -5.67 -8.84 9.72
CA GLU A 85 -7.03 -8.70 10.22
C GLU A 85 -8.05 -9.20 9.21
N LEU A 86 -7.85 -8.87 7.94
CA LEU A 86 -8.76 -9.28 6.87
C LEU A 86 -8.80 -10.81 6.74
N ILE A 87 -7.65 -11.45 6.76
CA ILE A 87 -7.54 -12.92 6.66
C ILE A 87 -8.14 -13.58 7.90
N HIS A 88 -7.83 -13.04 9.08
CA HIS A 88 -8.24 -13.61 10.35
C HIS A 88 -9.75 -13.53 10.56
N ASN A 89 -10.39 -12.53 10.00
CA ASN A 89 -11.83 -12.29 10.16
C ASN A 89 -12.69 -12.87 9.03
N SER A 90 -12.08 -13.56 8.10
CA SER A 90 -12.82 -14.14 6.97
C SER A 90 -13.26 -15.59 7.25
#